data_dc1076d8f92e06cf7d05143da5728e02
#
_entry.id   dc1076d8f92e06cf7d05143da5728e02
#
_cell.length_a   1.000
_cell.length_b   1.000
_cell.length_c   1.000
_cell.angle_alpha   90.00
_cell.angle_beta   90.00
_cell.angle_gamma   90.00
#
_symmetry.space_group_name_H-M   'P 1'
#
loop_
_entity.id
_entity.type
_entity.pdbx_description
1 polymer ?
#
loop_
_entity_poly.entity_id
_entity_poly.type
_entity_poly.pdbx_seq_one_letter_code
_entity_poly.pdbx_strand_id
1 'polypeptide(L)'
;KCVKKHMHKDTLFVLDIFVPNPLFLYRPETRFPVMEYIDSLTGELTKVEEISVYDSDSGINKITWFYNTPSQTDDKIYNFTMRMYFPDTMKRLLIDSGFTIQKMIGKHDFTDFQEDSELQIYICKK
;
A
#
# COMPACT_ATOMS: atom_id res chain seq x y z
N LYS A 1 -10.74 -11.18 12.89
CA LYS A 1 -11.80 -12.14 13.30
C LYS A 1 -12.66 -12.62 12.12
N CYS A 2 -12.98 -11.79 11.11
CA CYS A 2 -13.85 -12.21 9.99
C CYS A 2 -13.21 -13.31 9.13
N VAL A 3 -11.97 -13.15 8.68
CA VAL A 3 -11.27 -14.15 7.84
C VAL A 3 -11.30 -15.54 8.47
N LYS A 4 -10.95 -15.65 9.77
CA LYS A 4 -10.90 -16.96 10.46
C LYS A 4 -12.24 -17.70 10.51
N LYS A 5 -13.37 -17.00 10.43
CA LYS A 5 -14.70 -17.63 10.38
C LYS A 5 -14.95 -18.41 9.08
N HIS A 6 -14.27 -17.99 8.01
CA HIS A 6 -14.39 -18.62 6.69
C HIS A 6 -13.29 -19.63 6.38
N MET A 7 -12.37 -19.87 7.34
CA MET A 7 -11.27 -20.82 7.17
C MET A 7 -11.58 -22.16 7.83
N HIS A 8 -11.36 -23.23 7.09
CA HIS A 8 -11.27 -24.60 7.58
C HIS A 8 -9.83 -24.95 7.98
N LYS A 9 -9.59 -26.13 8.54
CA LYS A 9 -8.25 -26.56 9.00
C LYS A 9 -7.17 -26.59 7.91
N ASP A 10 -7.59 -26.83 6.66
CA ASP A 10 -6.67 -26.94 5.51
C ASP A 10 -6.65 -25.66 4.65
N THR A 11 -7.36 -24.60 5.07
CA THR A 11 -7.40 -23.33 4.35
C THR A 11 -6.14 -22.54 4.61
N LEU A 12 -5.59 -21.93 3.53
CA LEU A 12 -4.55 -20.92 3.63
C LEU A 12 -5.18 -19.53 3.50
N PHE A 13 -4.70 -18.61 4.32
CA PHE A 13 -4.93 -17.18 4.17
C PHE A 13 -3.66 -16.55 3.60
N VAL A 14 -3.77 -15.95 2.44
CA VAL A 14 -2.66 -15.22 1.80
C VAL A 14 -2.95 -13.73 1.91
N LEU A 15 -2.02 -12.98 2.49
CA LEU A 15 -2.04 -11.53 2.56
C LEU A 15 -0.85 -11.00 1.75
N ASP A 16 -1.14 -10.25 0.71
CA ASP A 16 -0.16 -9.61 -0.18
C ASP A 16 -0.28 -8.10 -0.04
N ILE A 17 0.77 -7.45 0.45
CA ILE A 17 0.85 -6.00 0.57
C ILE A 17 2.28 -5.52 0.29
N PHE A 18 2.44 -4.25 -0.07
CA PHE A 18 3.76 -3.65 -0.25
C PHE A 18 4.49 -3.42 1.10
N VAL A 19 5.79 -3.34 1.06
CA VAL A 19 6.62 -2.85 2.17
C VAL A 19 6.68 -1.32 2.07
N PRO A 20 6.24 -0.58 3.12
CA PRO A 20 6.36 0.88 3.10
C PRO A 20 7.82 1.31 2.96
N ASN A 21 8.10 2.20 2.00
CA ASN A 21 9.44 2.72 1.79
C ASN A 21 9.63 4.02 2.59
N PRO A 22 10.54 4.05 3.58
CA PRO A 22 10.80 5.24 4.40
C PRO A 22 11.20 6.47 3.59
N LEU A 23 11.94 6.30 2.49
CA LEU A 23 12.35 7.42 1.63
C LEU A 23 11.16 8.13 0.99
N PHE A 24 10.08 7.40 0.71
CA PHE A 24 8.83 8.00 0.23
C PHE A 24 8.01 8.62 1.37
N LEU A 25 7.96 7.99 2.53
CA LEU A 25 7.14 8.45 3.64
C LEU A 25 7.66 9.74 4.27
N TYR A 26 8.98 9.89 4.37
CA TYR A 26 9.62 11.04 5.02
C TYR A 26 10.13 12.10 4.04
N ARG A 27 9.66 12.08 2.78
CA ARG A 27 10.00 13.14 1.82
C ARG A 27 9.34 14.48 2.18
N PRO A 28 9.85 15.60 1.65
CA PRO A 28 9.24 16.91 1.86
C PRO A 28 7.78 16.96 1.40
N GLU A 29 6.96 17.78 2.07
CA GLU A 29 5.56 18.03 1.73
C GLU A 29 5.43 18.93 0.49
N THR A 30 5.96 18.46 -0.64
CA THR A 30 5.90 19.15 -1.94
C THR A 30 5.21 18.27 -2.97
N ARG A 31 4.62 18.89 -3.98
CA ARG A 31 4.07 18.16 -5.12
C ARG A 31 5.17 17.42 -5.86
N PHE A 32 4.95 16.17 -6.17
CA PHE A 32 5.80 15.36 -7.04
C PHE A 32 4.93 14.55 -8.01
N PRO A 33 5.41 14.30 -9.22
CA PRO A 33 4.68 13.53 -10.21
C PRO A 33 4.55 12.07 -9.78
N VAL A 34 3.34 11.52 -9.92
CA VAL A 34 3.03 10.11 -9.61
C VAL A 34 2.85 9.32 -10.89
N MET A 35 2.00 9.83 -11.79
CA MET A 35 1.69 9.20 -13.07
C MET A 35 1.18 10.21 -14.08
N GLU A 36 1.20 9.81 -15.34
CA GLU A 36 0.45 10.45 -16.41
C GLU A 36 -0.18 9.40 -17.32
N TYR A 37 -1.34 9.71 -17.85
CA TYR A 37 -2.07 8.81 -18.75
C TYR A 37 -2.96 9.60 -19.71
N ILE A 38 -3.34 8.95 -20.83
CA ILE A 38 -4.36 9.49 -21.73
C ILE A 38 -5.72 9.03 -21.23
N ASP A 39 -6.60 9.97 -20.91
CA ASP A 39 -7.97 9.66 -20.53
C ASP A 39 -8.72 9.06 -21.72
N SER A 40 -9.26 7.88 -21.55
CA SER A 40 -9.91 7.12 -22.64
C SER A 40 -11.23 7.74 -23.11
N LEU A 41 -11.85 8.61 -22.31
CA LEU A 41 -13.12 9.27 -22.63
C LEU A 41 -12.90 10.61 -23.35
N THR A 42 -11.90 11.36 -22.91
CA THR A 42 -11.63 12.72 -23.45
C THR A 42 -10.48 12.76 -24.45
N GLY A 43 -9.59 11.77 -24.44
CA GLY A 43 -8.36 11.74 -25.22
C GLY A 43 -7.28 12.70 -24.70
N GLU A 44 -7.48 13.35 -23.57
CA GLU A 44 -6.54 14.32 -23.00
C GLU A 44 -5.47 13.65 -22.14
N LEU A 45 -4.27 14.26 -22.15
CA LEU A 45 -3.21 13.87 -21.22
C LEU A 45 -3.54 14.34 -19.82
N THR A 46 -3.80 13.41 -18.91
CA THR A 46 -3.99 13.69 -17.48
C THR A 46 -2.69 13.47 -16.74
N LYS A 47 -2.26 14.47 -15.99
CA LYS A 47 -1.11 14.41 -15.08
C LYS A 47 -1.61 14.33 -13.64
N VAL A 48 -1.00 13.45 -12.87
CA VAL A 48 -1.32 13.27 -11.45
C VAL A 48 -0.08 13.56 -10.63
N GLU A 49 -0.21 14.53 -9.73
CA GLU A 49 0.79 14.86 -8.73
C GLU A 49 0.28 14.51 -7.34
N GLU A 50 1.18 14.31 -6.41
CA GLU A 50 0.86 13.92 -5.03
C GLU A 50 1.58 14.82 -4.02
N ILE A 51 0.88 15.14 -2.94
CA ILE A 51 1.49 15.51 -1.66
C ILE A 51 1.15 14.42 -0.67
N SER A 52 2.13 13.91 0.07
CA SER A 52 1.89 12.95 1.15
C SER A 52 2.53 13.41 2.45
N VAL A 53 1.81 13.18 3.56
CA VAL A 53 2.24 13.53 4.91
C VAL A 53 2.06 12.30 5.79
N TYR A 54 3.19 11.73 6.21
CA TYR A 54 3.19 10.55 7.06
C TYR A 54 3.30 10.91 8.54
N ASP A 55 2.36 10.41 9.32
CA ASP A 55 2.38 10.46 10.78
C ASP A 55 2.88 9.13 11.33
N SER A 56 4.10 9.12 11.84
CA SER A 56 4.74 7.91 12.38
C SER A 56 4.07 7.37 13.65
N ASP A 57 3.44 8.24 14.44
CA ASP A 57 2.81 7.84 15.71
C ASP A 57 1.53 7.02 15.44
N SER A 58 0.73 7.46 14.48
CA SER A 58 -0.47 6.73 14.06
C SER A 58 -0.22 5.69 12.98
N GLY A 59 0.92 5.77 12.27
CA GLY A 59 1.21 4.95 11.10
C GLY A 59 0.32 5.28 9.89
N ILE A 60 -0.22 6.50 9.83
CA ILE A 60 -1.13 6.93 8.75
C ILE A 60 -0.39 7.88 7.82
N ASN A 61 -0.47 7.57 6.52
CA ASN A 61 -0.07 8.48 5.45
C ASN A 61 -1.31 9.18 4.90
N LYS A 62 -1.32 10.52 4.97
CA LYS A 62 -2.36 11.37 4.37
C LYS A 62 -1.90 11.76 2.99
N ILE A 63 -2.72 11.47 1.99
CA ILE A 63 -2.37 11.64 0.58
C ILE A 63 -3.35 12.58 -0.07
N THR A 64 -2.82 13.55 -0.82
CA THR A 64 -3.59 14.46 -1.67
C THR A 64 -3.11 14.28 -3.11
N TRP A 65 -4.01 13.87 -3.99
CA TRP A 65 -3.76 13.79 -5.43
C TRP A 65 -4.37 14.98 -6.15
N PHE A 66 -3.59 15.53 -7.08
CA PHE A 66 -3.95 16.65 -7.95
C PHE A 66 -3.98 16.15 -9.39
N TYR A 67 -5.17 16.13 -9.98
CA TYR A 67 -5.37 15.73 -11.37
C TYR A 67 -5.45 16.98 -12.23
N ASN A 68 -4.53 17.12 -13.18
CA ASN A 68 -4.48 18.22 -14.13
C ASN A 68 -4.69 17.72 -15.55
N THR A 69 -5.57 18.40 -16.30
CA THR A 69 -5.78 18.18 -17.73
C THR A 69 -5.72 19.50 -18.48
N PRO A 70 -5.30 19.53 -19.77
CA PRO A 70 -5.16 20.76 -20.53
C PRO A 70 -6.45 21.60 -20.65
N SER A 71 -7.61 20.94 -20.64
CA SER A 71 -8.91 21.62 -20.74
C SER A 71 -9.44 22.19 -19.42
N GLN A 72 -8.78 21.92 -18.29
CA GLN A 72 -9.20 22.38 -16.98
C GLN A 72 -8.29 23.49 -16.47
N THR A 73 -8.92 24.54 -15.91
CA THR A 73 -8.21 25.66 -15.28
C THR A 73 -7.69 25.33 -13.90
N ASP A 74 -8.39 24.46 -13.19
CA ASP A 74 -8.08 24.08 -11.82
C ASP A 74 -7.90 22.57 -11.69
N ASP A 75 -7.02 22.14 -10.79
CA ASP A 75 -6.83 20.72 -10.48
C ASP A 75 -8.07 20.12 -9.82
N LYS A 76 -8.42 18.89 -10.19
CA LYS A 76 -9.32 18.07 -9.37
C LYS A 76 -8.51 17.48 -8.22
N ILE A 77 -8.98 17.68 -7.00
CA ILE A 77 -8.28 17.29 -5.78
C ILE A 77 -8.99 16.11 -5.12
N TYR A 78 -8.23 15.06 -4.80
CA TYR A 78 -8.69 13.90 -4.05
C TYR A 78 -7.82 13.68 -2.82
N ASN A 79 -8.48 13.56 -1.66
CA ASN A 79 -7.82 13.29 -0.38
C ASN A 79 -8.20 11.90 0.11
N PHE A 80 -7.20 11.13 0.54
CA PHE A 80 -7.40 9.83 1.17
C PHE A 80 -6.29 9.53 2.16
N THR A 81 -6.50 8.52 2.97
CA THR A 81 -5.51 8.07 3.97
C THR A 81 -5.19 6.61 3.77
N MET A 82 -3.94 6.24 3.98
CA MET A 82 -3.48 4.86 3.99
C MET A 82 -2.76 4.56 5.30
N ARG A 83 -3.12 3.44 5.93
CA ARG A 83 -2.33 2.93 7.05
C ARG A 83 -1.14 2.15 6.49
N MET A 84 0.05 2.52 6.96
CA MET A 84 1.30 1.86 6.60
C MET A 84 1.57 0.70 7.56
N TYR A 85 1.77 -0.49 7.00
CA TYR A 85 2.10 -1.68 7.77
C TYR A 85 3.52 -2.14 7.43
N PHE A 86 4.48 -1.81 8.30
CA PHE A 86 5.81 -2.35 8.22
C PHE A 86 5.82 -3.85 8.57
N PRO A 87 6.80 -4.64 8.09
CA PRO A 87 6.80 -6.10 8.25
C PRO A 87 6.64 -6.57 9.69
N ASP A 88 7.34 -5.96 10.65
CA ASP A 88 7.25 -6.36 12.06
C ASP A 88 5.87 -6.06 12.67
N THR A 89 5.27 -4.93 12.29
CA THR A 89 3.92 -4.58 12.73
C THR A 89 2.89 -5.56 12.14
N MET A 90 3.02 -5.91 10.86
CA MET A 90 2.09 -6.84 10.21
C MET A 90 2.25 -8.26 10.74
N LYS A 91 3.48 -8.75 10.94
CA LYS A 91 3.73 -10.06 11.58
C LYS A 91 3.04 -10.15 12.94
N ARG A 92 3.27 -9.14 13.81
CA ARG A 92 2.64 -9.09 15.14
C ARG A 92 1.12 -9.09 15.04
N LEU A 93 0.55 -8.26 14.16
CA LEU A 93 -0.90 -8.19 13.96
C LEU A 93 -1.50 -9.54 13.54
N LEU A 94 -0.84 -10.28 12.66
CA LEU A 94 -1.27 -11.60 12.22
C LEU A 94 -1.21 -12.61 13.38
N ILE A 95 -0.10 -12.65 14.12
CA ILE A 95 0.09 -13.54 15.27
C ILE A 95 -0.94 -13.22 16.38
N ASP A 96 -1.11 -11.95 16.75
CA ASP A 96 -2.08 -11.51 17.76
C ASP A 96 -3.53 -11.77 17.33
N SER A 97 -3.79 -11.84 16.03
CA SER A 97 -5.07 -12.26 15.46
C SER A 97 -5.24 -13.79 15.45
N GLY A 98 -4.23 -14.53 15.92
CA GLY A 98 -4.23 -15.97 16.08
C GLY A 98 -3.96 -16.73 14.78
N PHE A 99 -3.26 -16.12 13.81
CA PHE A 99 -2.76 -16.81 12.63
C PHE A 99 -1.36 -17.38 12.90
N THR A 100 -1.08 -18.52 12.28
CA THR A 100 0.27 -19.09 12.21
C THR A 100 0.86 -18.75 10.84
N ILE A 101 1.92 -17.94 10.80
CA ILE A 101 2.62 -17.61 9.55
C ILE A 101 3.45 -18.83 9.15
N GLN A 102 3.11 -19.45 8.02
CA GLN A 102 3.82 -20.61 7.49
C GLN A 102 5.01 -20.19 6.64
N LYS A 103 4.84 -19.12 5.86
CA LYS A 103 5.88 -18.59 4.98
C LYS A 103 5.69 -17.09 4.78
N MET A 104 6.80 -16.38 4.59
CA MET A 104 6.83 -14.99 4.17
C MET A 104 7.65 -14.88 2.89
N ILE A 105 7.06 -14.27 1.87
CA ILE A 105 7.61 -14.16 0.52
C ILE A 105 7.79 -12.68 0.18
N GLY A 106 8.86 -12.34 -0.53
CA GLY A 106 9.20 -10.97 -0.92
C GLY A 106 8.84 -10.60 -2.36
N LYS A 107 8.51 -11.60 -3.21
CA LYS A 107 8.15 -11.43 -4.62
C LYS A 107 7.10 -12.45 -5.05
N HIS A 108 6.36 -12.16 -6.12
CA HIS A 108 5.35 -13.07 -6.68
C HIS A 108 5.92 -14.34 -7.33
N ASP A 109 7.24 -14.42 -7.50
CA ASP A 109 7.95 -15.63 -7.96
C ASP A 109 8.29 -16.61 -6.83
N PHE A 110 7.73 -16.39 -5.62
CA PHE A 110 7.97 -17.16 -4.40
C PHE A 110 9.38 -17.03 -3.78
N THR A 111 10.17 -16.04 -4.20
CA THR A 111 11.42 -15.67 -3.52
C THR A 111 11.13 -15.31 -2.06
N ASP A 112 11.92 -15.85 -1.14
CA ASP A 112 11.75 -15.58 0.29
C ASP A 112 11.93 -14.09 0.60
N PHE A 113 11.20 -13.60 1.61
CA PHE A 113 11.29 -12.22 2.05
C PHE A 113 12.72 -11.89 2.54
N GLN A 114 13.24 -10.75 2.06
CA GLN A 114 14.50 -10.14 2.45
C GLN A 114 14.26 -8.71 2.96
N GLU A 115 15.25 -8.10 3.60
CA GLU A 115 15.13 -6.73 4.15
C GLU A 115 14.87 -5.66 3.07
N ASP A 116 15.32 -5.90 1.84
CA ASP A 116 15.14 -5.02 0.68
C ASP A 116 13.92 -5.39 -0.19
N SER A 117 13.10 -6.33 0.26
CA SER A 117 11.89 -6.73 -0.47
C SER A 117 10.88 -5.60 -0.54
N GLU A 118 10.32 -5.37 -1.73
CA GLU A 118 9.27 -4.37 -1.96
C GLU A 118 7.87 -4.88 -1.57
N LEU A 119 7.70 -6.21 -1.49
CA LEU A 119 6.46 -6.88 -1.08
C LEU A 119 6.66 -7.68 0.19
N GLN A 120 5.58 -7.78 0.94
CA GLN A 120 5.46 -8.67 2.09
C GLN A 120 4.21 -9.54 1.91
N ILE A 121 4.43 -10.78 1.51
CA ILE A 121 3.38 -11.75 1.22
C ILE A 121 3.41 -12.82 2.30
N TYR A 122 2.34 -12.92 3.06
CA TYR A 122 2.20 -13.85 4.18
C TYR A 122 1.30 -15.02 3.79
N ILE A 123 1.79 -16.23 3.96
CA ILE A 123 1.00 -17.46 3.84
C ILE A 123 0.72 -17.95 5.24
N CYS A 124 -0.53 -17.93 5.65
CA CYS A 124 -0.95 -18.18 7.03
C CYS A 124 -1.93 -19.34 7.12
N LYS A 125 -1.87 -20.05 8.26
CA LYS A 125 -2.90 -21.00 8.73
C LYS A 125 -3.67 -20.41 9.91
N LYS A 126 -4.84 -21.02 10.15
CA LYS A 126 -5.68 -20.72 11.30
C LYS A 126 -5.04 -21.20 12.59
#